data_7c4a337291b1e98c381ceea5caf91c9c
#
_entry.id   7c4a337291b1e98c381ceea5caf91c9c
#
_cell.length_a   1.000
_cell.length_b   1.000
_cell.length_c   1.000
_cell.angle_alpha   90.00
_cell.angle_beta   90.00
_cell.angle_gamma   90.00
#
_symmetry.space_group_name_H-M   'P 1'
#
loop_
_entity.id
_entity.type
_entity.pdbx_description
1 polymer ?
#
loop_
_entity_poly.entity_id
_entity_poly.type
_entity_poly.pdbx_seq_one_letter_code
_entity_poly.pdbx_strand_id
1 'polypeptide(L)'
;MSSKHHPPAPHAAAPADPAGTTGSAATAAPPPGQHRRHTRRNILLGGAAALGLAATGTSAWALNRFVIDHTEITDVEAYEAENAAVTSAATADAASITITDTSYTSSLTSIAIGTVATGSGDETVTYYTADITVTDATAVRSAFANNEYGTNITAKPSRIAAEHDAVLAINGDYYGFRTDGILIRNGVVYRDDGVRDGMVFYTDGRCEIYDETSTSARALLDAGAWNTLSFGPALVRDGQVPAGIDSVEVDTNFGNHSIQGRQPRTALGWVGTDHYMFVVVDGRDEGYSRGVTMTELARIMADLGCRVAYNLDGGGSSAMYWDGRIINQPSNGGERATSDILYVMRGA
;
A
#
# COMPACT_ATOMS: atom_id res chain seq x y z
N MET A 1 -17.24 -21.21 -56.81
CA MET A 1 -17.88 -20.01 -57.36
C MET A 1 -17.51 -18.86 -56.46
N SER A 2 -16.75 -18.08 -56.83
CA SER A 2 -16.27 -17.07 -57.72
C SER A 2 -15.49 -16.04 -56.94
N SER A 3 -14.23 -15.96 -57.25
CA SER A 3 -13.26 -14.97 -56.81
C SER A 3 -13.63 -13.54 -57.30
N LYS A 4 -13.22 -12.51 -56.58
CA LYS A 4 -12.83 -11.26 -57.23
C LYS A 4 -11.66 -10.61 -56.48
N HIS A 5 -10.52 -10.64 -57.19
CA HIS A 5 -9.36 -9.76 -56.99
C HIS A 5 -9.70 -8.31 -57.29
N HIS A 6 -9.03 -7.39 -56.60
CA HIS A 6 -8.86 -5.98 -57.00
C HIS A 6 -7.41 -5.57 -56.98
N PRO A 7 -6.90 -4.89 -58.06
CA PRO A 7 -5.50 -4.50 -58.20
C PRO A 7 -5.20 -3.10 -57.65
N PRO A 8 -3.88 -2.73 -57.55
CA PRO A 8 -3.46 -1.46 -56.98
C PRO A 8 -3.40 -0.32 -57.99
N ALA A 9 -3.54 0.92 -57.54
CA ALA A 9 -3.48 2.15 -58.34
C ALA A 9 -2.07 2.81 -58.32
N PRO A 10 -1.73 3.66 -59.28
CA PRO A 10 -0.38 3.95 -59.70
C PRO A 10 0.23 5.25 -59.13
N HIS A 11 1.58 5.28 -59.20
CA HIS A 11 2.46 6.43 -58.99
C HIS A 11 2.13 7.65 -59.83
N ALA A 12 2.28 8.87 -59.29
CA ALA A 12 2.39 10.11 -60.02
C ALA A 12 3.71 10.84 -59.69
N ALA A 13 4.35 11.33 -60.74
CA ALA A 13 5.69 11.84 -60.82
C ALA A 13 5.78 13.33 -60.44
N ALA A 14 7.02 13.74 -60.08
CA ALA A 14 7.45 15.12 -59.87
C ALA A 14 7.60 15.87 -61.20
N PRO A 15 7.53 17.21 -61.22
CA PRO A 15 8.10 18.01 -62.29
C PRO A 15 9.35 18.82 -61.90
N ALA A 16 10.19 19.02 -62.93
CA ALA A 16 11.53 19.56 -62.97
C ALA A 16 11.58 21.08 -62.87
N ASP A 17 12.80 21.57 -62.52
CA ASP A 17 13.31 22.94 -62.60
C ASP A 17 13.30 23.52 -63.99
N PRO A 18 13.35 24.87 -64.08
CA PRO A 18 14.17 25.48 -65.11
C PRO A 18 15.22 26.46 -64.60
N ALA A 19 16.36 26.37 -65.23
CA ALA A 19 17.54 27.19 -65.08
C ALA A 19 17.41 28.60 -65.73
N GLY A 20 18.24 29.53 -65.25
CA GLY A 20 18.66 30.68 -66.02
C GLY A 20 18.98 31.94 -65.27
N THR A 21 20.17 32.23 -65.22
CA THR A 21 21.08 33.30 -65.70
C THR A 21 21.56 34.35 -64.67
N THR A 22 22.89 34.30 -64.51
CA THR A 22 23.93 35.37 -64.49
C THR A 22 23.62 36.77 -63.97
N GLY A 23 24.37 37.21 -62.97
CA GLY A 23 24.53 38.61 -62.59
C GLY A 23 25.68 38.76 -61.55
N SER A 24 26.90 39.09 -62.06
CA SER A 24 28.05 39.43 -61.23
C SER A 24 27.91 40.83 -60.62
N ALA A 25 28.05 40.91 -59.29
CA ALA A 25 28.38 42.14 -58.58
C ALA A 25 29.28 41.84 -57.40
N ALA A 26 30.53 42.31 -57.52
CA ALA A 26 31.51 42.29 -56.44
C ALA A 26 31.05 43.21 -55.30
N THR A 27 30.98 42.65 -54.08
CA THR A 27 30.79 43.45 -52.86
C THR A 27 31.76 42.98 -51.78
N ALA A 28 32.36 43.95 -51.16
CA ALA A 28 33.48 43.90 -50.22
C ALA A 28 33.32 42.89 -49.06
N ALA A 29 34.43 42.33 -48.62
CA ALA A 29 34.54 41.49 -47.45
C ALA A 29 34.21 42.25 -46.17
N PRO A 30 33.40 41.67 -45.26
CA PRO A 30 33.22 42.22 -43.92
C PRO A 30 34.48 42.00 -43.05
N PRO A 31 34.72 42.86 -42.04
CA PRO A 31 35.87 42.74 -41.15
C PRO A 31 35.79 41.45 -40.30
N PRO A 32 36.94 40.93 -39.80
CA PRO A 32 36.97 39.68 -39.05
C PRO A 32 36.22 39.82 -37.73
N GLY A 33 35.12 39.06 -37.60
CA GLY A 33 34.35 38.96 -36.39
C GLY A 33 35.22 38.44 -35.24
N GLN A 34 35.22 39.15 -34.14
CA GLN A 34 35.81 38.70 -32.88
C GLN A 34 35.13 37.40 -32.43
N HIS A 35 35.80 36.28 -32.65
CA HIS A 35 35.44 35.03 -31.98
C HIS A 35 35.65 35.23 -30.46
N ARG A 36 34.55 35.48 -29.72
CA ARG A 36 34.55 35.32 -28.26
C ARG A 36 34.95 33.86 -27.98
N ARG A 37 36.20 33.68 -27.60
CA ARG A 37 36.66 32.41 -27.02
C ARG A 37 35.92 32.23 -25.69
N HIS A 38 34.78 31.51 -25.71
CA HIS A 38 34.21 30.97 -24.50
C HIS A 38 35.22 30.00 -23.91
N THR A 39 35.90 30.45 -22.86
CA THR A 39 36.95 29.68 -22.21
C THR A 39 36.34 28.40 -21.67
N ARG A 40 36.97 27.23 -21.89
CA ARG A 40 36.60 25.92 -21.37
C ARG A 40 36.27 25.97 -19.88
N ARG A 41 36.83 26.93 -19.13
CA ARG A 41 36.55 27.21 -17.72
C ARG A 41 35.09 27.63 -17.45
N ASN A 42 34.44 28.40 -18.33
CA ASN A 42 33.06 28.84 -18.14
C ASN A 42 32.05 27.70 -18.42
N ILE A 43 32.41 26.77 -19.33
CA ILE A 43 31.58 25.57 -19.56
C ILE A 43 31.68 24.60 -18.38
N LEU A 44 32.89 24.43 -17.81
CA LEU A 44 33.08 23.58 -16.61
C LEU A 44 32.39 24.17 -15.36
N LEU A 45 32.44 25.49 -15.16
CA LEU A 45 31.75 26.14 -14.04
C LEU A 45 30.24 26.11 -14.21
N GLY A 46 29.72 26.28 -15.42
CA GLY A 46 28.29 26.15 -15.70
C GLY A 46 27.80 24.71 -15.52
N GLY A 47 28.58 23.72 -15.96
CA GLY A 47 28.26 22.30 -15.77
C GLY A 47 28.29 21.87 -14.29
N ALA A 48 29.29 22.35 -13.52
CA ALA A 48 29.37 22.05 -12.08
C ALA A 48 28.23 22.70 -11.29
N ALA A 49 27.82 23.93 -11.64
CA ALA A 49 26.67 24.60 -11.03
C ALA A 49 25.33 23.88 -11.35
N ALA A 50 25.16 23.43 -12.60
CA ALA A 50 23.97 22.68 -13.01
C ALA A 50 23.89 21.31 -12.32
N LEU A 51 25.01 20.60 -12.19
CA LEU A 51 25.08 19.34 -11.43
C LEU A 51 24.86 19.56 -9.93
N GLY A 52 25.39 20.65 -9.37
CA GLY A 52 25.15 21.02 -7.97
C GLY A 52 23.68 21.32 -7.68
N LEU A 53 23.00 22.06 -8.55
CA LEU A 53 21.57 22.38 -8.44
C LEU A 53 20.69 21.13 -8.64
N ALA A 54 21.05 20.24 -9.56
CA ALA A 54 20.35 18.97 -9.75
C ALA A 54 20.51 18.06 -8.51
N ALA A 55 21.74 17.96 -7.96
CA ALA A 55 21.99 17.15 -6.77
C ALA A 55 21.28 17.69 -5.52
N THR A 56 21.25 19.01 -5.33
CA THR A 56 20.52 19.64 -4.21
C THR A 56 19.00 19.55 -4.38
N GLY A 57 18.50 19.68 -5.62
CA GLY A 57 17.07 19.53 -5.94
C GLY A 57 16.56 18.12 -5.68
N THR A 58 17.31 17.09 -6.15
CA THR A 58 16.94 15.69 -5.90
C THR A 58 17.05 15.31 -4.43
N SER A 59 18.04 15.81 -3.70
CA SER A 59 18.20 15.59 -2.26
C SER A 59 17.07 16.25 -1.48
N ALA A 60 16.71 17.50 -1.79
CA ALA A 60 15.61 18.21 -1.17
C ALA A 60 14.26 17.52 -1.45
N TRP A 61 14.04 17.08 -2.68
CA TRP A 61 12.85 16.29 -3.05
C TRP A 61 12.79 14.97 -2.29
N ALA A 62 13.89 14.23 -2.22
CA ALA A 62 13.95 12.95 -1.50
C ALA A 62 13.71 13.13 0.00
N LEU A 63 14.30 14.17 0.63
CA LEU A 63 14.05 14.50 2.02
C LEU A 63 12.57 14.84 2.26
N ASN A 64 11.99 15.71 1.42
CA ASN A 64 10.59 16.07 1.53
C ASN A 64 9.66 14.87 1.31
N ARG A 65 9.98 13.99 0.36
CA ARG A 65 9.13 12.84 -0.02
C ARG A 65 9.18 11.70 1.02
N PHE A 66 10.33 11.47 1.68
CA PHE A 66 10.56 10.25 2.45
C PHE A 66 11.01 10.45 3.90
N VAL A 67 11.28 11.69 4.32
CA VAL A 67 11.88 11.96 5.65
C VAL A 67 11.15 13.04 6.43
N ILE A 68 10.69 14.11 5.76
CA ILE A 68 10.03 15.21 6.46
C ILE A 68 8.56 14.83 6.70
N ASP A 69 8.14 14.87 7.95
CA ASP A 69 6.75 14.64 8.35
C ASP A 69 5.88 15.83 7.89
N HIS A 70 4.74 15.49 7.30
CA HIS A 70 3.74 16.47 6.87
C HIS A 70 2.42 16.13 7.55
N THR A 71 2.16 16.72 8.70
CA THR A 71 0.94 16.52 9.47
C THR A 71 -0.19 17.38 8.90
N GLU A 72 -1.31 16.76 8.55
CA GLU A 72 -2.54 17.42 8.09
C GLU A 72 -3.57 17.52 9.23
N ILE A 73 -3.65 16.45 10.07
CA ILE A 73 -4.49 16.40 11.26
C ILE A 73 -3.60 16.04 12.44
N THR A 74 -3.55 16.92 13.44
CA THR A 74 -2.66 16.79 14.62
C THR A 74 -3.29 16.05 15.80
N ASP A 75 -4.60 15.75 15.74
CA ASP A 75 -5.34 15.01 16.76
C ASP A 75 -6.45 14.23 16.06
N VAL A 76 -6.15 12.98 15.71
CA VAL A 76 -7.06 12.09 15.00
C VAL A 76 -8.26 11.71 15.88
N GLU A 77 -8.05 11.46 17.18
CA GLU A 77 -9.14 11.09 18.08
C GLU A 77 -10.19 12.20 18.18
N ALA A 78 -9.75 13.45 18.31
CA ALA A 78 -10.64 14.61 18.30
C ALA A 78 -11.34 14.75 16.95
N TYR A 79 -10.62 14.58 15.86
CA TYR A 79 -11.19 14.65 14.50
C TYR A 79 -12.23 13.55 14.25
N GLU A 80 -11.96 12.30 14.67
CA GLU A 80 -12.92 11.19 14.58
C GLU A 80 -14.16 11.47 15.44
N ALA A 81 -14.00 11.96 16.66
CA ALA A 81 -15.11 12.30 17.54
C ALA A 81 -16.06 13.36 16.97
N GLU A 82 -15.54 14.30 16.17
CA GLU A 82 -16.32 15.36 15.51
C GLU A 82 -16.97 14.89 14.20
N ASN A 83 -16.36 13.93 13.48
CA ASN A 83 -16.72 13.57 12.11
C ASN A 83 -17.29 12.15 11.94
N ALA A 84 -17.19 11.28 12.95
CA ALA A 84 -17.69 9.92 12.86
C ALA A 84 -19.24 9.89 12.78
N ALA A 85 -19.73 9.24 11.73
CA ALA A 85 -21.17 9.03 11.54
C ALA A 85 -21.72 7.86 12.40
N VAL A 86 -20.86 7.01 12.95
CA VAL A 86 -21.19 5.79 13.67
C VAL A 86 -20.47 5.79 15.03
N THR A 87 -21.20 5.42 16.08
CA THR A 87 -20.61 5.21 17.42
C THR A 87 -19.83 3.88 17.41
N SER A 88 -18.69 3.85 18.06
CA SER A 88 -17.89 2.63 18.24
C SER A 88 -18.68 1.49 18.88
N ALA A 89 -18.23 0.25 18.69
CA ALA A 89 -18.74 -0.96 19.33
C ALA A 89 -18.93 -0.78 20.84
N ALA A 90 -19.90 -1.48 21.40
CA ALA A 90 -20.07 -1.58 22.83
C ALA A 90 -18.80 -2.17 23.49
N THR A 91 -18.54 -1.81 24.74
CA THR A 91 -17.45 -2.40 25.52
C THR A 91 -17.95 -3.58 26.34
N ALA A 92 -17.27 -4.71 26.29
CA ALA A 92 -17.56 -5.89 27.07
C ALA A 92 -17.34 -5.63 28.57
N ASP A 93 -18.10 -6.34 29.43
CA ASP A 93 -17.81 -6.36 30.85
C ASP A 93 -16.40 -6.97 31.08
N ALA A 94 -15.56 -6.28 31.83
CA ALA A 94 -14.21 -6.74 32.16
C ALA A 94 -14.19 -8.13 32.82
N ALA A 95 -15.24 -8.49 33.58
CA ALA A 95 -15.38 -9.82 34.17
C ALA A 95 -15.61 -10.93 33.13
N SER A 96 -15.98 -10.61 31.89
CA SER A 96 -16.17 -11.57 30.80
C SER A 96 -14.89 -11.85 30.01
N ILE A 97 -13.81 -11.10 30.25
CA ILE A 97 -12.59 -11.17 29.47
C ILE A 97 -11.70 -12.30 29.98
N THR A 98 -11.29 -13.19 29.08
CA THR A 98 -10.27 -14.21 29.31
C THR A 98 -9.20 -14.09 28.22
N ILE A 99 -7.92 -14.01 28.63
CA ILE A 99 -6.77 -13.96 27.73
C ILE A 99 -5.81 -15.09 28.06
N THR A 100 -5.32 -15.74 27.04
CA THR A 100 -4.23 -16.75 27.12
C THR A 100 -3.13 -16.38 26.12
N ASP A 101 -2.07 -17.16 26.07
CA ASP A 101 -1.00 -16.97 25.06
C ASP A 101 -1.49 -17.06 23.61
N THR A 102 -2.63 -17.73 23.37
CA THR A 102 -3.14 -18.01 22.02
C THR A 102 -4.64 -17.71 21.83
N SER A 103 -5.30 -17.16 22.83
CA SER A 103 -6.73 -16.84 22.68
C SER A 103 -7.16 -15.64 23.51
N TYR A 104 -8.15 -14.91 23.00
CA TYR A 104 -8.90 -13.89 23.69
C TYR A 104 -10.39 -14.22 23.56
N THR A 105 -11.12 -14.08 24.63
CA THR A 105 -12.57 -14.24 24.62
C THR A 105 -13.20 -13.18 25.51
N SER A 106 -14.21 -12.50 25.01
CA SER A 106 -15.12 -11.62 25.75
C SER A 106 -16.57 -11.99 25.41
N SER A 107 -17.53 -11.26 25.92
CA SER A 107 -18.93 -11.39 25.49
C SER A 107 -19.17 -10.89 24.05
N LEU A 108 -18.23 -10.11 23.48
CA LEU A 108 -18.38 -9.44 22.19
C LEU A 108 -17.42 -9.98 21.12
N THR A 109 -16.25 -10.52 21.52
CA THR A 109 -15.19 -10.90 20.60
C THR A 109 -14.51 -12.20 21.02
N SER A 110 -14.18 -13.03 20.03
CA SER A 110 -13.34 -14.20 20.16
C SER A 110 -12.17 -14.12 19.17
N ILE A 111 -10.95 -14.33 19.66
CA ILE A 111 -9.75 -14.38 18.83
C ILE A 111 -8.96 -15.65 19.15
N ALA A 112 -8.55 -16.37 18.10
CA ALA A 112 -7.65 -17.51 18.22
C ALA A 112 -6.37 -17.25 17.41
N ILE A 113 -5.21 -17.34 18.07
CA ILE A 113 -3.89 -17.18 17.47
C ILE A 113 -3.33 -18.55 17.09
N GLY A 114 -2.94 -18.69 15.83
CA GLY A 114 -2.26 -19.87 15.30
C GLY A 114 -0.83 -19.55 14.84
N THR A 115 0.06 -20.54 14.95
CA THR A 115 1.38 -20.50 14.32
C THR A 115 1.52 -21.75 13.46
N VAL A 116 1.89 -21.55 12.20
CA VAL A 116 2.02 -22.61 11.21
C VAL A 116 3.42 -22.58 10.63
N ALA A 117 4.10 -23.73 10.62
CA ALA A 117 5.36 -23.94 9.90
C ALA A 117 5.17 -25.05 8.88
N THR A 118 5.51 -24.78 7.62
CA THR A 118 5.40 -25.74 6.50
C THR A 118 6.72 -25.81 5.74
N GLY A 119 6.91 -26.87 4.94
CA GLY A 119 8.15 -27.08 4.21
C GLY A 119 9.26 -27.65 5.12
N SER A 120 10.50 -27.59 4.65
CA SER A 120 11.68 -28.04 5.40
C SER A 120 12.95 -27.37 4.86
N GLY A 121 13.96 -27.17 5.71
CA GLY A 121 15.20 -26.50 5.33
C GLY A 121 14.94 -25.12 4.75
N ASP A 122 15.58 -24.78 3.64
CA ASP A 122 15.47 -23.46 2.99
C ASP A 122 14.10 -23.18 2.36
N GLU A 123 13.23 -24.19 2.22
CA GLU A 123 11.85 -24.05 1.77
C GLU A 123 10.85 -23.88 2.92
N THR A 124 11.33 -23.74 4.16
CA THR A 124 10.47 -23.51 5.32
C THR A 124 9.74 -22.17 5.19
N VAL A 125 8.46 -22.18 5.52
CA VAL A 125 7.59 -20.99 5.63
C VAL A 125 6.93 -21.02 6.99
N THR A 126 7.11 -19.97 7.76
CA THR A 126 6.45 -19.76 9.06
C THR A 126 5.50 -18.57 8.95
N TYR A 127 4.25 -18.76 9.40
CA TYR A 127 3.27 -17.67 9.44
C TYR A 127 2.37 -17.79 10.67
N TYR A 128 1.82 -16.64 11.03
CA TYR A 128 0.92 -16.44 12.17
C TYR A 128 -0.45 -16.07 11.65
N THR A 129 -1.47 -16.62 12.31
CA THR A 129 -2.87 -16.34 12.01
C THR A 129 -3.58 -15.80 13.24
N ALA A 130 -4.50 -14.88 13.05
CA ALA A 130 -5.48 -14.51 14.04
C ALA A 130 -6.87 -14.69 13.42
N ASP A 131 -7.61 -15.66 13.94
CA ASP A 131 -9.00 -15.93 13.59
C ASP A 131 -9.89 -15.11 14.54
N ILE A 132 -10.66 -14.18 13.99
CA ILE A 132 -11.35 -13.12 14.74
C ILE A 132 -12.84 -13.20 14.44
N THR A 133 -13.64 -13.45 15.45
CA THR A 133 -15.12 -13.32 15.38
C THR A 133 -15.57 -12.23 16.33
N VAL A 134 -16.36 -11.30 15.84
CA VAL A 134 -16.90 -10.18 16.61
C VAL A 134 -18.43 -10.19 16.55
N THR A 135 -19.08 -9.51 17.46
CA THR A 135 -20.56 -9.30 17.42
C THR A 135 -20.92 -7.96 16.76
N ASP A 136 -19.91 -7.10 16.54
CA ASP A 136 -20.03 -5.79 15.90
C ASP A 136 -18.76 -5.55 15.07
N ALA A 137 -18.93 -5.38 13.77
CA ALA A 137 -17.83 -5.17 12.83
C ALA A 137 -16.96 -3.94 13.15
N THR A 138 -17.50 -2.96 13.88
CA THR A 138 -16.77 -1.76 14.28
C THR A 138 -15.71 -2.04 15.37
N ALA A 139 -15.64 -3.27 15.90
CA ALA A 139 -14.57 -3.73 16.77
C ALA A 139 -13.23 -3.88 16.06
N VAL A 140 -13.23 -4.09 14.72
CA VAL A 140 -12.01 -4.07 13.90
C VAL A 140 -11.73 -2.63 13.49
N ARG A 141 -10.76 -2.02 14.14
CA ARG A 141 -10.42 -0.59 14.05
C ARG A 141 -9.08 -0.35 13.36
N SER A 142 -8.85 0.90 12.99
CA SER A 142 -7.54 1.40 12.60
C SER A 142 -7.07 2.49 13.56
N ALA A 143 -5.74 2.60 13.75
CA ALA A 143 -5.12 3.69 14.50
C ALA A 143 -3.90 4.22 13.77
N PHE A 144 -3.77 5.53 13.71
CA PHE A 144 -2.65 6.22 13.09
C PHE A 144 -1.46 6.38 14.05
N ALA A 145 -0.25 6.40 13.49
CA ALA A 145 0.95 6.68 14.25
C ALA A 145 0.87 8.06 14.92
N ASN A 146 1.25 8.13 16.19
CA ASN A 146 1.29 9.35 17.01
C ASN A 146 -0.06 10.10 17.15
N ASN A 147 -1.20 9.45 16.85
CA ASN A 147 -2.52 10.07 16.78
C ASN A 147 -2.59 11.22 15.74
N GLU A 148 -1.79 11.13 14.67
CA GLU A 148 -1.68 12.16 13.62
C GLU A 148 -1.94 11.55 12.24
N TYR A 149 -2.60 12.30 11.36
CA TYR A 149 -2.74 11.95 9.95
C TYR A 149 -1.91 12.86 9.07
N GLY A 150 -1.23 12.27 8.08
CA GLY A 150 -0.39 12.97 7.11
C GLY A 150 0.58 12.03 6.42
N THR A 151 1.66 12.58 5.84
CA THR A 151 2.69 11.78 5.16
C THR A 151 3.98 11.72 5.97
N ASN A 152 4.68 10.59 5.87
CA ASN A 152 5.92 10.22 6.56
C ASN A 152 5.80 10.09 8.10
N ILE A 153 4.61 10.20 8.67
CA ILE A 153 4.37 10.01 10.11
C ILE A 153 4.37 8.53 10.40
N THR A 154 5.24 8.07 11.29
CA THR A 154 5.38 6.65 11.61
C THR A 154 5.67 6.39 13.08
N ALA A 155 5.21 5.24 13.57
CA ALA A 155 5.55 4.70 14.88
C ALA A 155 5.63 3.16 14.79
N LYS A 156 6.26 2.51 15.78
CA LYS A 156 6.28 1.04 15.84
C LYS A 156 4.86 0.51 16.02
N PRO A 157 4.42 -0.54 15.29
CA PRO A 157 3.13 -1.16 15.49
C PRO A 157 2.82 -1.51 16.95
N SER A 158 3.80 -2.03 17.70
CA SER A 158 3.63 -2.33 19.14
C SER A 158 3.34 -1.08 19.98
N ARG A 159 3.92 0.07 19.62
CA ARG A 159 3.67 1.32 20.32
C ARG A 159 2.26 1.83 20.03
N ILE A 160 1.85 1.88 18.76
CA ILE A 160 0.50 2.31 18.38
C ILE A 160 -0.53 1.39 19.05
N ALA A 161 -0.30 0.06 19.03
CA ALA A 161 -1.19 -0.92 19.65
C ALA A 161 -1.33 -0.70 21.17
N ALA A 162 -0.23 -0.41 21.86
CA ALA A 162 -0.25 -0.15 23.30
C ALA A 162 -0.96 1.17 23.66
N GLU A 163 -0.79 2.22 22.84
CA GLU A 163 -1.48 3.51 23.02
C GLU A 163 -3.00 3.40 22.85
N HIS A 164 -3.50 2.40 22.10
CA HIS A 164 -4.92 2.14 21.85
C HIS A 164 -5.48 0.93 22.60
N ASP A 165 -4.79 0.43 23.63
CA ASP A 165 -5.20 -0.76 24.42
C ASP A 165 -5.58 -1.95 23.53
N ALA A 166 -4.82 -2.18 22.46
CA ALA A 166 -5.06 -3.28 21.54
C ALA A 166 -4.72 -4.63 22.20
N VAL A 167 -5.58 -5.62 22.01
CA VAL A 167 -5.27 -7.03 22.32
C VAL A 167 -4.58 -7.70 21.14
N LEU A 168 -4.98 -7.35 19.92
CA LEU A 168 -4.42 -7.80 18.65
C LEU A 168 -4.21 -6.62 17.73
N ALA A 169 -3.07 -6.57 17.02
CA ALA A 169 -2.88 -5.66 15.90
C ALA A 169 -1.95 -6.25 14.83
N ILE A 170 -2.13 -5.77 13.60
CA ILE A 170 -1.20 -5.93 12.49
C ILE A 170 -0.85 -4.56 11.90
N ASN A 171 0.27 -4.45 11.18
CA ASN A 171 0.57 -3.22 10.43
C ASN A 171 -0.49 -2.94 9.38
N GLY A 172 -0.66 -1.64 9.07
CA GLY A 172 -1.63 -1.16 8.07
C GLY A 172 -1.11 -1.17 6.63
N ASP A 173 -1.60 -0.26 5.80
CA ASP A 173 -1.54 -0.29 4.35
C ASP A 173 -0.56 0.68 3.68
N TYR A 174 0.37 1.30 4.32
CA TYR A 174 1.35 2.18 3.66
C TYR A 174 0.81 3.56 3.21
N TYR A 175 -0.38 3.97 3.68
CA TYR A 175 -1.04 5.22 3.24
C TYR A 175 -0.16 6.46 3.43
N GLY A 176 0.66 6.49 4.47
CA GLY A 176 1.50 7.65 4.85
C GLY A 176 2.68 7.90 3.90
N PHE A 177 2.96 7.00 2.96
CA PHE A 177 3.98 7.16 1.93
C PHE A 177 3.40 7.32 0.52
N ARG A 178 2.06 7.45 0.42
CA ARG A 178 1.30 7.68 -0.81
C ARG A 178 0.44 8.92 -0.69
N THR A 179 0.11 9.50 -1.84
CA THR A 179 -0.81 10.64 -1.93
C THR A 179 -2.14 10.25 -2.57
N ASP A 180 -2.28 8.99 -2.95
CA ASP A 180 -3.44 8.41 -3.63
C ASP A 180 -4.08 7.28 -2.80
N GLY A 181 -5.23 6.80 -3.24
CA GLY A 181 -6.08 5.79 -2.60
C GLY A 181 -7.23 6.41 -1.81
N ILE A 182 -8.36 5.69 -1.72
CA ILE A 182 -9.48 6.07 -0.85
C ILE A 182 -9.16 5.65 0.58
N LEU A 183 -9.14 6.61 1.51
CA LEU A 183 -8.81 6.38 2.91
C LEU A 183 -9.97 6.75 3.81
N ILE A 184 -10.69 5.74 4.30
CA ILE A 184 -11.68 5.83 5.36
C ILE A 184 -11.13 5.03 6.55
N ARG A 185 -11.12 5.63 7.73
CA ARG A 185 -10.75 4.96 8.98
C ARG A 185 -11.80 5.24 10.04
N ASN A 186 -12.28 4.18 10.66
CA ASN A 186 -13.28 4.24 11.73
C ASN A 186 -14.53 5.06 11.36
N GLY A 187 -14.99 4.96 10.07
CA GLY A 187 -16.13 5.69 9.55
C GLY A 187 -15.89 7.17 9.24
N VAL A 188 -14.64 7.60 9.17
CA VAL A 188 -14.22 8.99 8.85
C VAL A 188 -13.37 9.01 7.59
N VAL A 189 -13.64 9.96 6.69
CA VAL A 189 -12.90 10.16 5.44
C VAL A 189 -11.66 11.00 5.68
N TYR A 190 -10.50 10.51 5.24
CA TYR A 190 -9.21 11.21 5.28
C TYR A 190 -8.68 11.55 3.87
N ARG A 191 -8.99 10.73 2.86
CA ARG A 191 -8.55 10.94 1.49
C ARG A 191 -9.54 10.30 0.50
N ASP A 192 -9.75 10.96 -0.65
CA ASP A 192 -10.64 10.49 -1.72
C ASP A 192 -9.95 10.67 -3.08
N ASP A 193 -8.93 9.85 -3.35
CA ASP A 193 -8.16 9.87 -4.61
C ASP A 193 -7.94 8.44 -5.10
N GLY A 194 -9.00 7.83 -5.64
CA GLY A 194 -9.05 6.42 -6.01
C GLY A 194 -8.21 6.10 -7.24
N VAL A 195 -7.34 5.07 -7.18
CA VAL A 195 -6.42 4.70 -8.27
C VAL A 195 -6.29 3.20 -8.51
N ARG A 196 -6.76 2.33 -7.60
CA ARG A 196 -6.55 0.88 -7.66
C ARG A 196 -7.72 0.10 -7.10
N ASP A 197 -7.60 -1.23 -7.08
CA ASP A 197 -8.49 -2.06 -6.29
C ASP A 197 -8.24 -1.83 -4.79
N GLY A 198 -9.28 -1.52 -4.05
CA GLY A 198 -9.27 -1.40 -2.59
C GLY A 198 -10.05 -2.54 -1.93
N MET A 199 -9.91 -2.66 -0.61
CA MET A 199 -10.78 -3.46 0.23
C MET A 199 -11.57 -2.55 1.17
N VAL A 200 -12.86 -2.79 1.32
CA VAL A 200 -13.73 -2.06 2.23
C VAL A 200 -14.35 -2.99 3.26
N PHE A 201 -14.40 -2.54 4.51
CA PHE A 201 -15.13 -3.11 5.63
C PHE A 201 -16.37 -2.26 5.85
N TYR A 202 -17.51 -2.91 6.00
CA TYR A 202 -18.77 -2.25 6.32
C TYR A 202 -19.17 -2.49 7.77
N THR A 203 -19.92 -1.57 8.33
CA THR A 203 -20.48 -1.67 9.69
C THR A 203 -21.47 -2.84 9.88
N ASP A 204 -21.95 -3.43 8.78
CA ASP A 204 -22.82 -4.62 8.78
C ASP A 204 -22.04 -5.95 8.74
N GLY A 205 -20.73 -5.93 8.90
CA GLY A 205 -19.86 -7.10 8.94
C GLY A 205 -19.48 -7.68 7.57
N ARG A 206 -19.89 -7.05 6.48
CA ARG A 206 -19.43 -7.42 5.12
C ARG A 206 -18.07 -6.82 4.83
N CYS A 207 -17.33 -7.50 3.94
CA CYS A 207 -16.16 -6.92 3.27
C CYS A 207 -16.20 -7.25 1.77
N GLU A 208 -15.69 -6.35 0.97
CA GLU A 208 -15.58 -6.56 -0.47
C GLU A 208 -14.32 -5.91 -1.06
N ILE A 209 -13.90 -6.41 -2.21
CA ILE A 209 -12.92 -5.74 -3.06
C ILE A 209 -13.66 -4.85 -4.04
N TYR A 210 -13.28 -3.59 -4.12
CA TYR A 210 -13.90 -2.59 -4.97
C TYR A 210 -12.86 -1.88 -5.85
N ASP A 211 -13.31 -1.33 -6.96
CA ASP A 211 -12.50 -0.47 -7.84
C ASP A 211 -12.63 0.97 -7.35
N GLU A 212 -11.56 1.50 -6.77
CA GLU A 212 -11.50 2.87 -6.26
C GLU A 212 -11.82 3.92 -7.34
N THR A 213 -11.48 3.64 -8.60
CA THR A 213 -11.69 4.57 -9.72
C THR A 213 -13.16 4.71 -10.13
N SER A 214 -14.01 3.79 -9.67
CA SER A 214 -15.43 3.75 -10.00
C SER A 214 -16.36 4.33 -8.91
N THR A 215 -15.80 4.78 -7.78
CA THR A 215 -16.55 5.23 -6.62
C THR A 215 -15.90 6.46 -5.96
N SER A 216 -16.38 6.86 -4.79
CA SER A 216 -15.78 7.90 -3.95
C SER A 216 -15.87 7.53 -2.48
N ALA A 217 -15.02 8.14 -1.65
CA ALA A 217 -15.07 7.96 -0.20
C ALA A 217 -16.46 8.29 0.35
N ARG A 218 -17.11 9.32 -0.17
CA ARG A 218 -18.47 9.69 0.25
C ARG A 218 -19.49 8.61 -0.08
N ALA A 219 -19.45 8.05 -1.30
CA ALA A 219 -20.38 6.98 -1.70
C ALA A 219 -20.19 5.71 -0.85
N LEU A 220 -18.94 5.36 -0.54
CA LEU A 220 -18.62 4.25 0.35
C LEU A 220 -19.13 4.49 1.78
N LEU A 221 -18.91 5.70 2.31
CA LEU A 221 -19.38 6.07 3.65
C LEU A 221 -20.91 6.02 3.73
N ASP A 222 -21.63 6.53 2.72
CA ASP A 222 -23.08 6.47 2.63
C ASP A 222 -23.61 5.01 2.53
N ALA A 223 -22.78 4.08 2.02
CA ALA A 223 -23.06 2.65 1.99
C ALA A 223 -22.69 1.92 3.31
N GLY A 224 -22.18 2.65 4.32
CA GLY A 224 -21.82 2.11 5.62
C GLY A 224 -20.34 1.66 5.74
N ALA A 225 -19.45 2.17 4.90
CA ALA A 225 -18.02 1.85 5.02
C ALA A 225 -17.47 2.28 6.39
N TRP A 226 -16.74 1.36 7.03
CA TRP A 226 -16.06 1.55 8.30
C TRP A 226 -14.57 1.80 8.13
N ASN A 227 -13.89 0.93 7.38
CA ASN A 227 -12.49 1.07 7.00
C ASN A 227 -12.30 0.76 5.52
N THR A 228 -11.39 1.43 4.84
CA THR A 228 -10.91 1.06 3.52
C THR A 228 -9.41 0.82 3.54
N LEU A 229 -8.93 -0.04 2.68
CA LEU A 229 -7.51 -0.34 2.50
C LEU A 229 -7.14 -0.17 1.03
N SER A 230 -6.03 0.49 0.76
CA SER A 230 -5.57 0.83 -0.58
C SER A 230 -4.09 0.49 -0.77
N PHE A 231 -3.73 -0.78 -0.64
CA PHE A 231 -2.39 -1.30 -0.92
C PHE A 231 -2.41 -2.30 -2.08
N GLY A 232 -2.96 -3.47 -1.86
CA GLY A 232 -3.19 -4.51 -2.86
C GLY A 232 -2.00 -5.45 -3.14
N PRO A 233 -2.23 -6.40 -4.01
CA PRO A 233 -3.48 -6.68 -4.70
C PRO A 233 -4.50 -7.42 -3.84
N ALA A 234 -5.73 -7.58 -4.38
CA ALA A 234 -6.67 -8.57 -3.88
C ALA A 234 -6.08 -9.98 -4.02
N LEU A 235 -6.11 -10.75 -2.93
CA LEU A 235 -5.57 -12.11 -2.86
C LEU A 235 -6.64 -13.17 -3.14
N VAL A 236 -7.85 -12.90 -2.68
CA VAL A 236 -9.02 -13.78 -2.89
C VAL A 236 -10.23 -12.90 -3.22
N ARG A 237 -10.99 -13.30 -4.23
CA ARG A 237 -12.30 -12.75 -4.62
C ARG A 237 -13.29 -13.90 -4.72
N ASP A 238 -14.40 -13.79 -4.01
CA ASP A 238 -15.46 -14.82 -4.00
C ASP A 238 -14.93 -16.24 -3.73
N GLY A 239 -13.95 -16.36 -2.84
CA GLY A 239 -13.32 -17.64 -2.48
C GLY A 239 -12.31 -18.18 -3.52
N GLN A 240 -11.98 -17.40 -4.54
CA GLN A 240 -11.05 -17.80 -5.61
C GLN A 240 -9.82 -16.90 -5.68
N VAL A 241 -8.66 -17.48 -5.93
CA VAL A 241 -7.42 -16.73 -6.21
C VAL A 241 -7.55 -16.09 -7.59
N PRO A 242 -7.39 -14.76 -7.72
CA PRO A 242 -7.49 -14.08 -9.01
C PRO A 242 -6.42 -14.56 -10.01
N ALA A 243 -6.81 -14.69 -11.28
CA ALA A 243 -5.84 -14.97 -12.34
C ALA A 243 -4.87 -13.79 -12.50
N GLY A 244 -3.60 -14.08 -12.81
CA GLY A 244 -2.59 -13.07 -13.06
C GLY A 244 -2.01 -12.43 -11.79
N ILE A 245 -2.32 -12.92 -10.59
CA ILE A 245 -1.79 -12.40 -9.33
C ILE A 245 -0.26 -12.43 -9.26
N ASP A 246 0.37 -13.31 -10.01
CA ASP A 246 1.81 -13.48 -10.15
C ASP A 246 2.49 -12.42 -11.03
N SER A 247 1.72 -11.51 -11.61
CA SER A 247 2.21 -10.44 -12.48
C SER A 247 1.74 -9.04 -12.07
N VAL A 248 0.92 -8.94 -11.02
CA VAL A 248 0.46 -7.64 -10.50
C VAL A 248 1.60 -6.89 -9.82
N GLU A 249 1.73 -5.60 -10.12
CA GLU A 249 2.58 -4.67 -9.38
C GLU A 249 1.71 -3.55 -8.81
N VAL A 250 1.95 -3.16 -7.57
CA VAL A 250 1.11 -2.17 -6.86
C VAL A 250 1.77 -0.82 -6.69
N ASP A 251 3.10 -0.76 -6.76
CA ASP A 251 3.84 0.49 -6.66
C ASP A 251 5.16 0.36 -7.42
N THR A 252 5.25 1.05 -8.55
CA THR A 252 6.43 1.09 -9.43
C THR A 252 7.25 2.36 -9.23
N ASN A 253 6.97 3.16 -8.20
CA ASN A 253 7.71 4.38 -7.92
C ASN A 253 9.18 4.10 -7.59
N PHE A 254 10.03 5.09 -7.86
CA PHE A 254 11.46 4.99 -7.61
C PHE A 254 11.76 4.63 -6.15
N GLY A 255 12.51 3.55 -5.94
CA GLY A 255 12.90 3.04 -4.63
C GLY A 255 12.03 1.91 -4.10
N ASN A 256 10.89 1.62 -4.72
CA ASN A 256 10.06 0.48 -4.35
C ASN A 256 10.50 -0.79 -5.09
N HIS A 257 10.34 -1.92 -4.42
CA HIS A 257 10.66 -3.24 -4.97
C HIS A 257 9.39 -3.92 -5.46
N SER A 258 9.52 -4.76 -6.51
CA SER A 258 8.43 -5.63 -6.95
C SER A 258 7.88 -6.46 -5.78
N ILE A 259 6.57 -6.58 -5.74
CA ILE A 259 5.88 -7.40 -4.73
C ILE A 259 5.91 -8.89 -5.06
N GLN A 260 6.42 -9.32 -6.23
CA GLN A 260 6.30 -10.70 -6.68
C GLN A 260 7.27 -11.68 -6.03
N GLY A 261 8.41 -11.21 -5.53
CA GLY A 261 9.40 -12.06 -4.86
C GLY A 261 8.91 -12.66 -3.53
N ARG A 262 9.63 -13.68 -3.05
CA ARG A 262 9.44 -14.24 -1.70
C ARG A 262 9.84 -13.20 -0.66
N GLN A 263 8.90 -12.79 0.17
CA GLN A 263 9.06 -11.72 1.16
C GLN A 263 8.24 -12.05 2.42
N PRO A 264 8.55 -11.44 3.59
CA PRO A 264 7.56 -11.32 4.65
C PRO A 264 6.30 -10.63 4.13
N ARG A 265 5.13 -11.03 4.60
CA ARG A 265 3.84 -10.53 4.13
C ARG A 265 2.88 -10.27 5.26
N THR A 266 2.01 -9.30 5.06
CA THR A 266 0.84 -9.07 5.90
C THR A 266 -0.39 -9.10 5.02
N ALA A 267 -1.39 -9.83 5.44
CA ALA A 267 -2.67 -9.93 4.75
C ALA A 267 -3.81 -9.96 5.75
N LEU A 268 -4.96 -9.53 5.29
CA LEU A 268 -6.18 -9.75 6.01
C LEU A 268 -7.25 -10.34 5.08
N GLY A 269 -8.18 -11.10 5.67
CA GLY A 269 -9.26 -11.75 4.96
C GLY A 269 -10.58 -11.63 5.69
N TRP A 270 -11.66 -11.80 4.93
CA TRP A 270 -13.01 -11.94 5.39
C TRP A 270 -13.50 -13.35 5.07
N VAL A 271 -13.90 -14.08 6.10
CA VAL A 271 -14.40 -15.46 6.01
C VAL A 271 -15.93 -15.45 5.87
N GLY A 272 -16.58 -14.54 6.54
CA GLY A 272 -18.03 -14.36 6.54
C GLY A 272 -18.42 -13.15 7.38
N THR A 273 -19.73 -12.89 7.53
CA THR A 273 -20.23 -11.77 8.34
C THR A 273 -19.60 -11.83 9.74
N ASP A 274 -18.98 -10.70 10.17
CA ASP A 274 -18.34 -10.53 11.47
C ASP A 274 -17.19 -11.52 11.76
N HIS A 275 -16.63 -12.15 10.70
CA HIS A 275 -15.56 -13.14 10.82
C HIS A 275 -14.38 -12.77 9.92
N TYR A 276 -13.22 -12.48 10.53
CA TYR A 276 -12.02 -11.96 9.89
C TYR A 276 -10.81 -12.87 10.16
N MET A 277 -9.83 -12.83 9.26
CA MET A 277 -8.57 -13.55 9.36
C MET A 277 -7.41 -12.60 9.13
N PHE A 278 -6.56 -12.39 10.14
CA PHE A 278 -5.29 -11.69 9.94
C PHE A 278 -4.17 -12.69 9.79
N VAL A 279 -3.25 -12.43 8.85
CA VAL A 279 -2.10 -13.30 8.58
C VAL A 279 -0.84 -12.47 8.46
N VAL A 280 0.21 -12.88 9.18
CA VAL A 280 1.57 -12.35 9.02
C VAL A 280 2.51 -13.50 8.71
N VAL A 281 3.17 -13.43 7.57
CA VAL A 281 4.18 -14.41 7.15
C VAL A 281 5.57 -13.83 7.39
N ASP A 282 6.39 -14.54 8.15
CA ASP A 282 7.80 -14.20 8.31
C ASP A 282 8.62 -14.54 7.06
N GLY A 283 9.81 -13.98 6.94
CA GLY A 283 10.65 -14.25 5.78
C GLY A 283 12.02 -13.61 5.85
N ARG A 284 12.86 -13.86 4.84
CA ARG A 284 14.25 -13.42 4.75
C ARG A 284 15.15 -14.04 5.85
N ASP A 285 14.78 -15.21 6.36
CA ASP A 285 15.50 -15.92 7.39
C ASP A 285 15.63 -17.41 6.99
N GLU A 286 16.82 -17.77 6.52
CA GLU A 286 17.14 -19.12 6.02
C GLU A 286 16.95 -20.16 7.12
N GLY A 287 16.27 -21.25 6.78
CA GLY A 287 15.98 -22.34 7.72
C GLY A 287 14.81 -22.10 8.66
N TYR A 288 14.36 -20.85 8.82
CA TYR A 288 13.19 -20.49 9.61
C TYR A 288 11.98 -20.10 8.75
N SER A 289 12.14 -19.10 7.89
CA SER A 289 11.08 -18.71 6.95
C SER A 289 11.65 -17.92 5.76
N ARG A 290 11.46 -18.46 4.57
CA ARG A 290 11.88 -17.81 3.32
C ARG A 290 10.97 -16.67 2.88
N GLY A 291 9.81 -16.57 3.50
CA GLY A 291 8.72 -15.73 3.01
C GLY A 291 7.95 -16.37 1.85
N VAL A 292 6.95 -15.64 1.33
CA VAL A 292 6.05 -16.14 0.29
C VAL A 292 5.90 -15.15 -0.86
N THR A 293 5.60 -15.69 -2.06
CA THR A 293 5.14 -14.93 -3.22
C THR A 293 3.67 -14.52 -3.06
N MET A 294 3.17 -13.64 -3.94
CA MET A 294 1.75 -13.26 -3.94
C MET A 294 0.84 -14.47 -4.15
N THR A 295 1.20 -15.38 -5.06
CA THR A 295 0.43 -16.60 -5.33
C THR A 295 0.38 -17.52 -4.12
N GLU A 296 1.50 -17.68 -3.41
CA GLU A 296 1.54 -18.51 -2.19
C GLU A 296 0.71 -17.86 -1.07
N LEU A 297 0.80 -16.55 -0.87
CA LEU A 297 -0.02 -15.82 0.10
C LEU A 297 -1.53 -15.95 -0.20
N ALA A 298 -1.90 -15.79 -1.47
CA ALA A 298 -3.29 -15.93 -1.89
C ALA A 298 -3.85 -17.34 -1.62
N ARG A 299 -3.03 -18.39 -1.84
CA ARG A 299 -3.40 -19.77 -1.51
C ARG A 299 -3.57 -19.96 0.00
N ILE A 300 -2.64 -19.43 0.82
CA ILE A 300 -2.77 -19.47 2.28
C ILE A 300 -4.10 -18.86 2.71
N MET A 301 -4.46 -17.68 2.19
CA MET A 301 -5.71 -17.03 2.54
C MET A 301 -6.95 -17.82 2.09
N ALA A 302 -6.91 -18.40 0.88
CA ALA A 302 -8.00 -19.25 0.39
C ALA A 302 -8.14 -20.53 1.21
N ASP A 303 -7.04 -21.18 1.56
CA ASP A 303 -7.01 -22.42 2.37
C ASP A 303 -7.49 -22.17 3.82
N LEU A 304 -7.32 -20.95 4.34
CA LEU A 304 -7.89 -20.49 5.60
C LEU A 304 -9.39 -20.14 5.51
N GLY A 305 -10.02 -20.35 4.34
CA GLY A 305 -11.45 -20.16 4.14
C GLY A 305 -11.88 -18.74 3.84
N CYS A 306 -10.96 -17.82 3.56
CA CYS A 306 -11.31 -16.45 3.22
C CYS A 306 -12.08 -16.40 1.90
N ARG A 307 -13.22 -15.72 1.90
CA ARG A 307 -14.00 -15.42 0.70
C ARG A 307 -13.49 -14.16 0.00
N VAL A 308 -12.97 -13.22 0.77
CA VAL A 308 -12.28 -12.01 0.33
C VAL A 308 -10.97 -11.92 1.09
N ALA A 309 -9.86 -11.60 0.43
CA ALA A 309 -8.59 -11.34 1.09
C ALA A 309 -7.76 -10.29 0.33
N TYR A 310 -6.95 -9.56 1.07
CA TYR A 310 -6.22 -8.41 0.58
C TYR A 310 -4.79 -8.35 1.17
N ASN A 311 -3.82 -8.00 0.33
CA ASN A 311 -2.43 -7.82 0.75
C ASN A 311 -2.19 -6.41 1.28
N LEU A 312 -1.45 -6.32 2.37
CA LEU A 312 -1.01 -5.08 3.00
C LEU A 312 0.49 -4.85 2.82
N ASP A 313 1.03 -3.76 3.39
CA ASP A 313 2.47 -3.54 3.41
C ASP A 313 3.19 -4.71 4.08
N GLY A 314 4.26 -5.13 3.44
CA GLY A 314 5.00 -6.33 3.81
C GLY A 314 6.47 -6.06 4.12
N GLY A 315 7.30 -7.11 3.93
CA GLY A 315 8.73 -7.01 4.18
C GLY A 315 9.03 -6.66 5.63
N GLY A 316 9.79 -5.61 5.86
CA GLY A 316 10.16 -5.18 7.21
C GLY A 316 9.02 -4.63 8.06
N SER A 317 7.87 -4.29 7.45
CA SER A 317 6.67 -3.82 8.16
C SER A 317 5.85 -4.95 8.76
N SER A 318 5.98 -6.18 8.24
CA SER A 318 5.17 -7.33 8.68
C SER A 318 5.32 -7.58 10.17
N ALA A 319 4.27 -7.26 10.92
CA ALA A 319 4.24 -7.39 12.37
C ALA A 319 2.84 -7.80 12.85
N MET A 320 2.79 -8.74 13.80
CA MET A 320 1.59 -9.10 14.54
C MET A 320 1.83 -8.89 16.03
N TYR A 321 1.07 -7.98 16.61
CA TYR A 321 1.06 -7.72 18.04
C TYR A 321 -0.05 -8.54 18.71
N TRP A 322 0.29 -9.14 19.83
CA TRP A 322 -0.63 -9.89 20.67
C TRP A 322 -0.34 -9.65 22.15
N ASP A 323 -1.31 -9.15 22.86
CA ASP A 323 -1.30 -8.99 24.32
C ASP A 323 0.05 -8.48 24.88
N GLY A 324 0.48 -7.31 24.41
CA GLY A 324 1.68 -6.63 24.92
C GLY A 324 2.99 -6.93 24.18
N ARG A 325 2.99 -7.80 23.17
CA ARG A 325 4.23 -8.20 22.45
C ARG A 325 4.01 -8.45 20.96
N ILE A 326 5.07 -8.32 20.19
CA ILE A 326 5.12 -8.85 18.82
C ILE A 326 5.36 -10.36 18.90
N ILE A 327 4.54 -11.13 18.20
CA ILE A 327 4.58 -12.61 18.25
C ILE A 327 5.25 -13.25 17.04
N ASN A 328 5.35 -12.54 15.92
CA ASN A 328 6.12 -12.97 14.76
C ASN A 328 7.59 -12.49 14.87
N GLN A 329 8.43 -12.82 13.88
CA GLN A 329 9.84 -12.46 13.82
C GLN A 329 10.12 -11.46 12.69
N PRO A 330 10.01 -10.13 12.94
CA PRO A 330 10.21 -9.11 11.91
C PRO A 330 11.63 -9.16 11.31
N SER A 331 11.72 -9.13 9.98
CA SER A 331 12.93 -9.43 9.21
C SER A 331 14.09 -8.44 9.35
N ASN A 332 13.88 -7.28 9.97
CA ASN A 332 14.90 -6.22 10.11
C ASN A 332 15.58 -6.23 11.50
N GLY A 333 15.50 -7.36 12.21
CA GLY A 333 16.03 -7.47 13.58
C GLY A 333 15.16 -6.74 14.61
N GLY A 334 13.90 -6.47 14.26
CA GLY A 334 12.89 -5.82 15.07
C GLY A 334 11.85 -5.10 14.20
N GLU A 335 10.84 -4.51 14.83
CA GLU A 335 9.78 -3.80 14.15
C GLU A 335 10.30 -2.61 13.35
N ARG A 336 9.81 -2.46 12.12
CA ARG A 336 9.87 -1.22 11.36
C ARG A 336 8.67 -0.35 11.75
N ALA A 337 8.87 0.95 11.87
CA ALA A 337 7.78 1.89 12.07
C ALA A 337 6.86 1.93 10.83
N THR A 338 5.56 2.01 11.06
CA THR A 338 4.49 2.06 10.06
C THR A 338 3.58 3.27 10.31
N SER A 339 2.78 3.64 9.33
CA SER A 339 1.91 4.82 9.42
C SER A 339 0.64 4.57 10.22
N ASP A 340 0.17 3.32 10.21
CA ASP A 340 -1.03 2.89 10.92
C ASP A 340 -0.99 1.39 11.26
N ILE A 341 -1.99 0.97 12.02
CA ILE A 341 -2.30 -0.43 12.33
C ILE A 341 -3.78 -0.71 12.08
N LEU A 342 -4.10 -1.98 11.88
CA LEU A 342 -5.44 -2.53 12.10
C LEU A 342 -5.42 -3.30 13.42
N TYR A 343 -6.42 -3.11 14.26
CA TYR A 343 -6.41 -3.69 15.61
C TYR A 343 -7.81 -4.03 16.13
N VAL A 344 -7.82 -4.87 17.15
CA VAL A 344 -8.96 -5.13 18.02
C VAL A 344 -8.59 -4.66 19.43
N MET A 345 -9.42 -3.78 19.98
CA MET A 345 -9.22 -3.23 21.33
C MET A 345 -9.55 -4.29 22.41
N ARG A 346 -8.86 -4.23 23.53
CA ARG A 346 -9.25 -4.99 24.73
C ARG A 346 -10.62 -4.53 25.20
N GLY A 347 -11.53 -5.45 25.39
CA GLY A 347 -12.90 -5.12 25.77
C GLY A 347 -13.87 -4.85 24.61
N ALA A 348 -13.39 -4.91 23.35
CA ALA A 348 -14.27 -4.85 22.19
C ALA A 348 -14.96 -6.20 21.96
#